data_84d3e6cb731d48abebd97fcd54f2f204
#
_entry.id   84d3e6cb731d48abebd97fcd54f2f204
#
_cell.length_a   1.000
_cell.length_b   1.000
_cell.length_c   1.000
_cell.angle_alpha   90.00
_cell.angle_beta   90.00
_cell.angle_gamma   90.00
#
_symmetry.space_group_name_H-M   'P 1'
#
loop_
_entity.id
_entity.type
_entity.pdbx_description
1 polymer ?
#
loop_
_entity_poly.entity_id
_entity_poly.type
_entity_poly.pdbx_seq_one_letter_code
_entity_poly.pdbx_strand_id
1 'polypeptide(L)'
;MKNFKKLVLPALAMASALVFASCNQEDINTSRVGVTDEELNQGGLAYGLAMMSLQRSVMPIGVAGETGPGNSMQVLELISTGNYVGYYGNNNNWNFNTEGTWTFTNGRMSILYGLLYGDVAKSWLPIHIQASRAKDNLQAQQVLAMANIVKVVGWLRATDAFGHIVYTKAGSGDITPTPDSQQEVYKGMLADLEKSAAILREARESVLSRNDLVYNGDASKWVKLANSLMLRMAVRVHFKDAALAKEYIAKALDASNGGVIETTADEAKIGNSDKQPLAHPALISVDQYNETRMG
;
A
#
# COMPACT_ATOMS: atom_id res chain seq x y z
N MET A 1 69.80 -12.15 24.03
CA MET A 1 68.91 -12.01 22.87
C MET A 1 68.14 -13.24 22.45
N LYS A 2 68.57 -14.49 22.80
CA LYS A 2 67.87 -15.74 22.42
C LYS A 2 66.58 -16.02 23.19
N ASN A 3 66.39 -15.47 24.39
CA ASN A 3 65.22 -15.72 25.23
C ASN A 3 64.02 -14.75 24.94
N PHE A 4 64.31 -13.60 24.30
CA PHE A 4 63.24 -12.64 23.96
C PHE A 4 62.34 -13.12 22.82
N LYS A 5 62.96 -13.84 21.86
CA LYS A 5 62.18 -14.39 20.73
C LYS A 5 61.23 -15.53 21.12
N LYS A 6 61.53 -16.22 22.24
CA LYS A 6 60.66 -17.35 22.71
C LYS A 6 59.43 -16.86 23.45
N LEU A 7 59.42 -15.65 23.98
CA LEU A 7 58.25 -15.06 24.64
C LEU A 7 57.35 -14.24 23.71
N VAL A 8 57.93 -13.67 22.66
CA VAL A 8 57.18 -12.79 21.71
C VAL A 8 56.25 -13.60 20.81
N LEU A 9 56.67 -14.78 20.37
CA LEU A 9 55.83 -15.63 19.51
C LEU A 9 54.50 -16.10 20.16
N PRO A 10 54.48 -16.62 21.39
CA PRO A 10 53.24 -16.99 22.03
C PRO A 10 52.34 -15.80 22.43
N ALA A 11 52.98 -14.65 22.74
CA ALA A 11 52.21 -13.42 23.01
C ALA A 11 51.52 -12.85 21.76
N LEU A 12 52.19 -12.94 20.60
CA LEU A 12 51.57 -12.56 19.33
C LEU A 12 50.44 -13.54 18.90
N ALA A 13 50.62 -14.83 19.15
CA ALA A 13 49.59 -15.84 18.85
C ALA A 13 48.37 -15.70 19.77
N MET A 14 48.56 -15.35 21.04
CA MET A 14 47.44 -15.04 21.95
C MET A 14 46.74 -13.74 21.60
N ALA A 15 47.46 -12.68 21.17
CA ALA A 15 46.86 -11.45 20.72
C ALA A 15 46.04 -11.61 19.43
N SER A 16 46.49 -12.44 18.48
CA SER A 16 45.73 -12.77 17.27
C SER A 16 44.49 -13.64 17.56
N ALA A 17 44.55 -14.55 18.54
CA ALA A 17 43.39 -15.34 18.94
C ALA A 17 42.30 -14.49 19.64
N LEU A 18 42.67 -13.45 20.36
CA LEU A 18 41.74 -12.52 20.99
C LEU A 18 41.05 -11.59 19.98
N VAL A 19 41.66 -11.32 18.82
CA VAL A 19 41.05 -10.49 17.77
C VAL A 19 39.98 -11.28 16.99
N PHE A 20 40.09 -12.61 16.91
CA PHE A 20 39.07 -13.47 16.28
C PHE A 20 37.91 -13.87 17.24
N ALA A 21 38.07 -13.64 18.54
CA ALA A 21 37.01 -13.93 19.52
C ALA A 21 36.10 -12.70 19.80
N SER A 22 36.39 -11.54 19.23
CA SER A 22 35.59 -10.34 19.42
C SER A 22 34.85 -10.02 18.12
N CYS A 23 33.59 -10.03 18.22
CA CYS A 23 32.56 -9.58 17.30
C CYS A 23 31.78 -10.74 16.67
N ASN A 24 30.93 -11.34 17.44
CA ASN A 24 29.69 -11.88 16.92
C ASN A 24 28.84 -10.68 16.51
N GLN A 25 29.05 -10.19 15.29
CA GLN A 25 28.31 -9.01 14.77
C GLN A 25 26.80 -9.28 14.74
N GLU A 26 26.39 -10.53 14.69
CA GLU A 26 24.98 -10.94 14.79
C GLU A 26 24.40 -10.61 16.16
N ASP A 27 25.13 -10.85 17.26
CA ASP A 27 24.65 -10.52 18.61
C ASP A 27 24.60 -9.00 18.92
N ILE A 28 25.44 -8.22 18.25
CA ILE A 28 25.48 -6.76 18.42
C ILE A 28 24.36 -6.07 17.62
N ASN A 29 24.02 -6.62 16.47
CA ASN A 29 22.97 -6.10 15.59
C ASN A 29 21.57 -6.66 15.91
N THR A 30 21.46 -7.66 16.78
CA THR A 30 20.16 -8.18 17.20
C THR A 30 19.62 -7.26 18.31
N SER A 31 18.59 -6.51 18.00
CA SER A 31 17.90 -5.68 19.01
C SER A 31 17.31 -6.58 20.09
N ARG A 32 17.85 -6.50 21.31
CA ARG A 32 17.33 -7.25 22.46
C ARG A 32 15.97 -6.75 22.97
N VAL A 33 15.49 -5.68 22.39
CA VAL A 33 14.20 -5.04 22.70
C VAL A 33 13.27 -5.02 21.49
N GLY A 34 13.76 -5.47 20.32
CA GLY A 34 12.98 -5.57 19.09
C GLY A 34 12.30 -6.93 19.00
N VAL A 35 11.12 -6.95 18.41
CA VAL A 35 10.44 -8.20 18.04
C VAL A 35 11.28 -8.90 16.98
N THR A 36 11.60 -10.18 17.17
CA THR A 36 12.38 -10.97 16.20
C THR A 36 11.55 -11.28 14.96
N ASP A 37 12.21 -11.60 13.83
CA ASP A 37 11.50 -12.00 12.60
C ASP A 37 10.64 -13.26 12.84
N GLU A 38 11.04 -14.16 13.74
CA GLU A 38 10.25 -15.33 14.14
C GLU A 38 9.00 -14.94 14.93
N GLU A 39 9.11 -14.03 15.87
CA GLU A 39 7.97 -13.50 16.64
C GLU A 39 7.03 -12.69 15.73
N LEU A 40 7.56 -11.91 14.79
CA LEU A 40 6.79 -11.21 13.77
C LEU A 40 6.04 -12.18 12.85
N ASN A 41 6.60 -13.32 12.55
CA ASN A 41 5.99 -14.34 11.69
C ASN A 41 4.97 -15.21 12.43
N GLN A 42 5.00 -15.24 13.76
CA GLN A 42 3.99 -15.96 14.55
C GLN A 42 2.64 -15.27 14.44
N GLY A 43 1.66 -16.00 13.90
CA GLY A 43 0.27 -15.54 13.78
C GLY A 43 0.02 -14.47 12.71
N GLY A 44 0.95 -14.28 11.77
CA GLY A 44 0.78 -13.29 10.69
C GLY A 44 0.97 -11.83 11.12
N LEU A 45 1.57 -11.58 12.28
CA LEU A 45 1.71 -10.23 12.85
C LEU A 45 2.50 -9.30 11.92
N ALA A 46 3.57 -9.79 11.29
CA ALA A 46 4.38 -9.01 10.35
C ALA A 46 3.61 -8.52 9.13
N TYR A 47 2.80 -9.39 8.56
CA TYR A 47 1.94 -9.03 7.44
C TYR A 47 0.71 -8.24 7.90
N GLY A 48 0.17 -8.57 9.08
CA GLY A 48 -1.07 -8.03 9.57
C GLY A 48 -1.05 -6.52 9.76
N LEU A 49 -0.07 -6.00 10.49
CA LEU A 49 0.07 -4.55 10.72
C LEU A 49 0.34 -3.78 9.43
N ALA A 50 1.20 -4.34 8.55
CA ALA A 50 1.49 -3.73 7.26
C ALA A 50 0.25 -3.73 6.34
N MET A 51 -0.58 -4.79 6.35
CA MET A 51 -1.84 -4.85 5.61
C MET A 51 -2.84 -3.82 6.11
N MET A 52 -3.04 -3.71 7.42
CA MET A 52 -3.92 -2.68 8.00
C MET A 52 -3.45 -1.26 7.64
N SER A 53 -2.14 -1.01 7.68
CA SER A 53 -1.55 0.26 7.25
C SER A 53 -1.79 0.51 5.77
N LEU A 54 -1.61 -0.50 4.91
CA LEU A 54 -1.83 -0.39 3.47
C LEU A 54 -3.30 -0.10 3.14
N GLN A 55 -4.25 -0.80 3.76
CA GLN A 55 -5.67 -0.56 3.56
C GLN A 55 -6.09 0.85 3.98
N ARG A 56 -5.55 1.35 5.10
CA ARG A 56 -5.78 2.72 5.57
C ARG A 56 -5.10 3.80 4.72
N SER A 57 -3.97 3.51 4.08
CA SER A 57 -3.30 4.46 3.19
C SER A 57 -4.08 4.70 1.90
N VAL A 58 -4.78 3.67 1.41
CA VAL A 58 -5.61 3.78 0.21
C VAL A 58 -6.91 4.54 0.47
N MET A 59 -7.49 4.36 1.64
CA MET A 59 -8.66 5.12 2.10
C MET A 59 -8.33 5.76 3.45
N PRO A 60 -7.75 6.98 3.44
CA PRO A 60 -7.43 7.68 4.66
C PRO A 60 -8.73 8.01 5.42
N ILE A 61 -8.89 7.33 6.54
CA ILE A 61 -10.01 7.54 7.46
C ILE A 61 -9.47 8.16 8.73
N GLY A 62 -10.19 9.15 9.25
CA GLY A 62 -9.85 9.78 10.50
C GLY A 62 -10.56 9.16 11.69
N VAL A 63 -10.04 9.45 12.87
CA VAL A 63 -10.72 9.23 14.15
C VAL A 63 -11.03 10.61 14.73
N ALA A 64 -12.19 10.78 15.33
CA ALA A 64 -12.58 12.04 15.94
C ALA A 64 -11.52 12.50 16.97
N GLY A 65 -11.08 13.76 16.85
CA GLY A 65 -10.04 14.33 17.69
C GLY A 65 -8.59 14.08 17.22
N GLU A 66 -8.35 13.27 16.19
CA GLU A 66 -7.03 13.06 15.60
C GLU A 66 -6.81 13.92 14.35
N THR A 67 -5.55 14.36 14.15
CA THR A 67 -5.19 15.20 12.98
C THR A 67 -4.78 14.40 11.76
N GLY A 68 -4.22 13.21 11.92
CA GLY A 68 -3.50 12.46 10.92
C GLY A 68 -4.27 12.16 9.63
N PRO A 69 -4.98 11.01 9.53
CA PRO A 69 -5.65 10.62 8.27
C PRO A 69 -6.75 11.58 7.82
N GLY A 70 -7.36 12.34 8.74
CA GLY A 70 -8.36 13.34 8.42
C GLY A 70 -7.81 14.46 7.55
N ASN A 71 -6.62 14.98 7.86
CA ASN A 71 -5.94 15.97 7.05
C ASN A 71 -5.60 15.42 5.65
N SER A 72 -5.17 14.18 5.57
CA SER A 72 -4.88 13.53 4.30
C SER A 72 -6.12 13.47 3.41
N MET A 73 -7.25 13.10 3.98
CA MET A 73 -8.51 13.05 3.23
C MET A 73 -9.00 14.45 2.83
N GLN A 74 -8.78 15.46 3.67
CA GLN A 74 -9.07 16.85 3.31
C GLN A 74 -8.31 17.25 2.03
N VAL A 75 -7.00 16.95 1.96
CA VAL A 75 -6.21 17.25 0.76
C VAL A 75 -6.65 16.41 -0.43
N LEU A 76 -6.93 15.11 -0.25
CA LEU A 76 -7.32 14.21 -1.34
C LEU A 76 -8.65 14.59 -1.97
N GLU A 77 -9.65 14.95 -1.17
CA GLU A 77 -11.03 15.07 -1.62
C GLU A 77 -11.55 16.51 -1.56
N LEU A 78 -11.43 17.18 -0.41
CA LEU A 78 -12.13 18.44 -0.18
C LEU A 78 -11.50 19.62 -0.91
N ILE A 79 -10.17 19.75 -0.82
CA ILE A 79 -9.44 20.90 -1.37
C ILE A 79 -8.69 20.62 -2.67
N SER A 80 -8.81 19.42 -3.21
CA SER A 80 -8.25 19.04 -4.52
C SER A 80 -9.32 18.47 -5.42
N THR A 81 -9.52 17.16 -5.46
CA THR A 81 -10.37 16.50 -6.45
C THR A 81 -11.81 16.98 -6.44
N GLY A 82 -12.41 17.16 -5.27
CA GLY A 82 -13.77 17.68 -5.13
C GLY A 82 -13.92 19.14 -5.57
N ASN A 83 -12.87 19.93 -5.36
CA ASN A 83 -12.81 21.32 -5.82
C ASN A 83 -12.63 21.41 -7.34
N TYR A 84 -11.77 20.56 -7.92
CA TYR A 84 -11.54 20.52 -9.37
C TYR A 84 -12.80 20.16 -10.16
N VAL A 85 -13.64 19.28 -9.63
CA VAL A 85 -14.92 18.91 -10.27
C VAL A 85 -16.09 19.79 -9.87
N GLY A 86 -15.85 20.79 -9.00
CA GLY A 86 -16.88 21.77 -8.61
C GLY A 86 -17.89 21.26 -7.58
N TYR A 87 -17.59 20.20 -6.84
CA TYR A 87 -18.46 19.74 -5.74
C TYR A 87 -18.31 20.60 -4.48
N TYR A 88 -17.13 21.20 -4.31
CA TYR A 88 -16.83 22.07 -3.17
C TYR A 88 -16.35 23.43 -3.64
N GLY A 89 -16.66 24.45 -2.87
CA GLY A 89 -16.19 25.81 -3.07
C GLY A 89 -15.42 26.32 -1.86
N ASN A 90 -14.71 27.44 -2.03
CA ASN A 90 -13.99 28.09 -0.95
C ASN A 90 -14.89 29.12 -0.27
N ASN A 91 -15.00 29.06 1.04
CA ASN A 91 -15.78 30.01 1.83
C ASN A 91 -14.94 30.89 2.76
N ASN A 92 -13.61 30.74 2.72
CA ASN A 92 -12.68 31.50 3.54
C ASN A 92 -11.51 32.07 2.73
N ASN A 93 -10.77 33.00 3.32
CA ASN A 93 -9.61 33.64 2.68
C ASN A 93 -8.30 32.82 2.80
N TRP A 94 -8.37 31.54 3.00
CA TRP A 94 -7.20 30.68 2.97
C TRP A 94 -6.67 30.59 1.53
N ASN A 95 -5.37 30.33 1.36
CA ASN A 95 -4.73 30.21 0.04
C ASN A 95 -5.17 28.98 -0.77
N PHE A 96 -6.44 28.62 -0.69
CA PHE A 96 -7.03 27.44 -1.37
C PHE A 96 -7.97 27.80 -2.50
N ASN A 97 -8.04 29.06 -2.87
CA ASN A 97 -8.99 29.58 -3.86
C ASN A 97 -8.55 29.41 -5.33
N THR A 98 -7.43 28.73 -5.55
CA THR A 98 -6.90 28.49 -6.90
C THR A 98 -7.37 27.18 -7.51
N GLU A 99 -7.72 26.19 -6.69
CA GLU A 99 -8.12 24.85 -7.15
C GLU A 99 -9.44 24.87 -7.91
N GLY A 100 -10.39 25.68 -7.48
CA GLY A 100 -11.65 25.92 -8.22
C GLY A 100 -11.46 26.50 -9.63
N THR A 101 -10.31 27.09 -9.89
CA THR A 101 -9.91 27.63 -11.21
C THR A 101 -8.89 26.76 -11.93
N TRP A 102 -8.69 25.52 -11.50
CA TRP A 102 -7.72 24.55 -12.06
C TRP A 102 -6.25 25.03 -12.01
N THR A 103 -5.94 25.90 -11.07
CA THR A 103 -4.56 26.35 -10.84
C THR A 103 -3.92 25.51 -9.77
N PHE A 104 -2.94 24.70 -10.16
CA PHE A 104 -2.24 23.79 -9.26
C PHE A 104 -1.03 24.46 -8.63
N THR A 105 -0.80 24.22 -7.33
CA THR A 105 0.42 24.63 -6.65
C THR A 105 1.34 23.42 -6.45
N ASN A 106 2.66 23.61 -6.62
CA ASN A 106 3.63 22.55 -6.44
C ASN A 106 3.54 21.90 -5.06
N GLY A 107 3.34 22.68 -4.00
CA GLY A 107 3.21 22.16 -2.65
C GLY A 107 2.04 21.20 -2.48
N ARG A 108 0.89 21.52 -3.06
CA ARG A 108 -0.28 20.66 -3.02
C ARG A 108 -0.13 19.39 -3.83
N MET A 109 0.38 19.53 -5.05
CA MET A 109 0.63 18.38 -5.91
C MET A 109 1.64 17.42 -5.26
N SER A 110 2.65 17.95 -4.57
CA SER A 110 3.61 17.14 -3.81
C SER A 110 2.95 16.36 -2.67
N ILE A 111 2.06 17.00 -1.90
CA ILE A 111 1.29 16.33 -0.85
C ILE A 111 0.37 15.27 -1.46
N LEU A 112 -0.36 15.61 -2.52
CA LEU A 112 -1.26 14.69 -3.21
C LEU A 112 -0.52 13.46 -3.75
N TYR A 113 0.66 13.65 -4.35
CA TYR A 113 1.50 12.55 -4.80
C TYR A 113 1.98 11.69 -3.62
N GLY A 114 2.40 12.32 -2.53
CA GLY A 114 2.79 11.63 -1.30
C GLY A 114 1.70 10.71 -0.77
N LEU A 115 0.46 11.19 -0.73
CA LEU A 115 -0.69 10.42 -0.26
C LEU A 115 -1.09 9.30 -1.23
N LEU A 116 -1.19 9.60 -2.53
CA LEU A 116 -1.67 8.63 -3.52
C LEU A 116 -0.62 7.55 -3.86
N TYR A 117 0.66 7.91 -3.84
CA TYR A 117 1.75 7.01 -4.22
C TYR A 117 2.63 6.63 -3.03
N GLY A 118 3.19 7.60 -2.32
CA GLY A 118 4.23 7.39 -1.32
C GLY A 118 3.76 6.59 -0.11
N ASP A 119 2.61 6.90 0.45
CA ASP A 119 2.08 6.23 1.64
C ASP A 119 1.61 4.79 1.32
N VAL A 120 1.08 4.58 0.12
CA VAL A 120 0.77 3.24 -0.39
C VAL A 120 2.05 2.42 -0.56
N ALA A 121 3.10 3.02 -1.16
CA ALA A 121 4.40 2.36 -1.35
C ALA A 121 5.03 1.94 -0.02
N LYS A 122 5.06 2.84 0.97
CA LYS A 122 5.62 2.57 2.31
C LYS A 122 4.95 1.38 2.99
N SER A 123 3.64 1.25 2.84
CA SER A 123 2.86 0.19 3.49
C SER A 123 2.90 -1.12 2.71
N TRP A 124 2.96 -1.06 1.37
CA TRP A 124 3.03 -2.24 0.50
C TRP A 124 4.43 -2.89 0.50
N LEU A 125 5.49 -2.09 0.49
CA LEU A 125 6.87 -2.56 0.32
C LEU A 125 7.31 -3.60 1.37
N PRO A 126 7.03 -3.47 2.67
CA PRO A 126 7.37 -4.51 3.66
C PRO A 126 6.73 -5.86 3.35
N ILE A 127 5.46 -5.87 2.93
CA ILE A 127 4.74 -7.10 2.54
C ILE A 127 5.41 -7.71 1.31
N HIS A 128 5.71 -6.89 0.31
CA HIS A 128 6.35 -7.33 -0.93
C HIS A 128 7.72 -7.96 -0.67
N ILE A 129 8.59 -7.31 0.11
CA ILE A 129 9.93 -7.80 0.42
C ILE A 129 9.85 -9.14 1.15
N GLN A 130 9.01 -9.23 2.17
CA GLN A 130 8.90 -10.43 2.99
C GLN A 130 8.30 -11.60 2.22
N ALA A 131 7.24 -11.40 1.46
CA ALA A 131 6.63 -12.43 0.63
C ALA A 131 7.53 -12.86 -0.54
N SER A 132 8.36 -11.96 -1.07
CA SER A 132 9.35 -12.28 -2.10
C SER A 132 10.46 -13.21 -1.60
N ARG A 133 10.75 -13.19 -0.29
CA ARG A 133 11.67 -14.15 0.36
C ARG A 133 11.01 -15.50 0.62
N ALA A 134 9.69 -15.54 0.75
CA ALA A 134 8.88 -16.72 1.04
C ALA A 134 8.07 -17.19 -0.18
N LYS A 135 8.73 -17.34 -1.33
CA LYS A 135 8.06 -17.63 -2.63
C LYS A 135 7.26 -18.94 -2.64
N ASP A 136 7.75 -19.95 -1.91
CA ASP A 136 7.13 -21.27 -1.85
C ASP A 136 6.07 -21.37 -0.73
N ASN A 137 5.86 -20.31 0.04
CA ASN A 137 4.85 -20.27 1.08
C ASN A 137 3.54 -19.71 0.49
N LEU A 138 2.55 -20.58 0.31
CA LEU A 138 1.25 -20.22 -0.27
C LEU A 138 0.55 -19.10 0.50
N GLN A 139 0.57 -19.14 1.83
CA GLN A 139 -0.06 -18.10 2.66
C GLN A 139 0.60 -16.73 2.45
N ALA A 140 1.94 -16.68 2.40
CA ALA A 140 2.66 -15.43 2.09
C ALA A 140 2.30 -14.88 0.70
N GLN A 141 2.14 -15.76 -0.29
CA GLN A 141 1.74 -15.36 -1.64
C GLN A 141 0.27 -14.88 -1.69
N GLN A 142 -0.61 -15.47 -0.91
CA GLN A 142 -2.00 -15.01 -0.78
C GLN A 142 -2.08 -13.63 -0.11
N VAL A 143 -1.29 -13.38 0.93
CA VAL A 143 -1.16 -12.06 1.54
C VAL A 143 -0.62 -11.03 0.55
N LEU A 144 0.40 -11.38 -0.22
CA LEU A 144 0.95 -10.49 -1.26
C LEU A 144 -0.09 -10.21 -2.36
N ALA A 145 -0.89 -11.20 -2.73
CA ALA A 145 -1.99 -11.03 -3.69
C ALA A 145 -3.02 -10.02 -3.19
N MET A 146 -3.46 -10.11 -1.93
CA MET A 146 -4.32 -9.09 -1.32
C MET A 146 -3.65 -7.71 -1.32
N ALA A 147 -2.38 -7.62 -0.91
CA ALA A 147 -1.64 -6.37 -0.89
C ALA A 147 -1.50 -5.75 -2.29
N ASN A 148 -1.30 -6.54 -3.33
CA ASN A 148 -1.25 -6.07 -4.70
C ASN A 148 -2.59 -5.52 -5.19
N ILE A 149 -3.72 -6.12 -4.80
CA ILE A 149 -5.05 -5.58 -5.11
C ILE A 149 -5.21 -4.19 -4.46
N VAL A 150 -4.86 -4.05 -3.17
CA VAL A 150 -4.95 -2.77 -2.46
C VAL A 150 -3.99 -1.74 -3.07
N LYS A 151 -2.74 -2.14 -3.41
CA LYS A 151 -1.78 -1.30 -4.13
C LYS A 151 -2.38 -0.75 -5.43
N VAL A 152 -3.06 -1.60 -6.22
CA VAL A 152 -3.70 -1.16 -7.46
C VAL A 152 -4.79 -0.13 -7.20
N VAL A 153 -5.63 -0.30 -6.16
CA VAL A 153 -6.65 0.70 -5.79
C VAL A 153 -6.02 2.08 -5.53
N GLY A 154 -4.90 2.13 -4.79
CA GLY A 154 -4.20 3.38 -4.48
C GLY A 154 -3.47 3.97 -5.70
N TRP A 155 -2.64 3.18 -6.37
CA TRP A 155 -1.80 3.67 -7.45
C TRP A 155 -2.53 3.91 -8.77
N LEU A 156 -3.72 3.33 -8.96
CA LEU A 156 -4.60 3.71 -10.06
C LEU A 156 -4.97 5.19 -9.97
N ARG A 157 -5.30 5.67 -8.76
CA ARG A 157 -5.55 7.11 -8.52
C ARG A 157 -4.29 7.96 -8.76
N ALA A 158 -3.11 7.45 -8.38
CA ALA A 158 -1.85 8.14 -8.61
C ALA A 158 -1.54 8.30 -10.11
N THR A 159 -1.64 7.23 -10.90
CA THR A 159 -1.39 7.32 -12.35
C THR A 159 -2.48 8.11 -13.08
N ASP A 160 -3.73 8.07 -12.60
CA ASP A 160 -4.81 8.89 -13.16
C ASP A 160 -4.58 10.38 -12.93
N ALA A 161 -3.97 10.76 -11.80
CA ALA A 161 -3.66 12.16 -11.49
C ALA A 161 -2.35 12.66 -12.12
N PHE A 162 -1.31 11.81 -12.15
CA PHE A 162 0.05 12.21 -12.51
C PHE A 162 0.59 11.57 -13.80
N GLY A 163 -0.10 10.60 -14.38
CA GLY A 163 0.33 9.87 -15.57
C GLY A 163 1.43 8.86 -15.25
N HIS A 164 2.69 9.28 -15.37
CA HIS A 164 3.85 8.42 -15.15
C HIS A 164 4.12 8.20 -13.67
N ILE A 165 4.24 6.92 -13.27
CA ILE A 165 4.67 6.53 -11.92
C ILE A 165 5.62 5.33 -11.99
N VAL A 166 6.44 5.10 -10.97
CA VAL A 166 7.24 3.88 -10.86
C VAL A 166 6.33 2.74 -10.45
N TYR A 167 6.04 1.81 -11.34
CA TYR A 167 5.20 0.65 -11.09
C TYR A 167 5.94 -0.67 -11.25
N THR A 168 6.48 -0.94 -12.44
CA THR A 168 7.13 -2.22 -12.79
C THR A 168 8.42 -2.46 -12.01
N LYS A 169 9.12 -1.39 -11.66
CA LYS A 169 10.36 -1.43 -10.89
C LYS A 169 10.17 -1.13 -9.40
N ALA A 170 8.93 -0.96 -8.94
CA ALA A 170 8.67 -0.73 -7.53
C ALA A 170 9.10 -1.95 -6.70
N GLY A 171 9.89 -1.71 -5.65
CA GLY A 171 10.42 -2.78 -4.79
C GLY A 171 11.60 -3.57 -5.38
N SER A 172 12.15 -3.19 -6.53
CA SER A 172 13.30 -3.85 -7.15
C SER A 172 14.63 -3.62 -6.41
N GLY A 173 14.68 -2.64 -5.50
CA GLY A 173 15.91 -2.19 -4.85
C GLY A 173 16.68 -1.12 -5.64
N ASP A 174 16.20 -0.72 -6.83
CA ASP A 174 16.76 0.41 -7.57
C ASP A 174 16.49 1.73 -6.82
N ILE A 175 17.53 2.52 -6.60
CA ILE A 175 17.45 3.79 -5.84
C ILE A 175 16.82 4.90 -6.70
N THR A 176 16.99 4.83 -8.01
CA THR A 176 16.47 5.83 -8.96
C THR A 176 15.73 5.18 -10.13
N PRO A 177 14.63 4.45 -9.86
CA PRO A 177 13.91 3.78 -10.92
C PRO A 177 13.25 4.78 -11.85
N THR A 178 13.36 4.52 -13.16
CA THR A 178 12.65 5.33 -14.17
C THR A 178 11.14 5.09 -14.06
N PRO A 179 10.32 6.14 -14.03
CA PRO A 179 8.87 6.00 -14.08
C PRO A 179 8.39 5.31 -15.36
N ASP A 180 7.41 4.45 -15.23
CA ASP A 180 6.74 3.79 -16.35
C ASP A 180 5.74 4.75 -17.01
N SER A 181 5.48 4.59 -18.29
CA SER A 181 4.37 5.27 -18.95
C SER A 181 3.03 4.82 -18.36
N GLN A 182 2.00 5.66 -18.44
CA GLN A 182 0.66 5.30 -17.95
C GLN A 182 0.15 4.00 -18.60
N GLN A 183 0.47 3.77 -19.87
CA GLN A 183 0.11 2.53 -20.57
C GLN A 183 0.78 1.30 -19.93
N GLU A 184 2.07 1.39 -19.62
CA GLU A 184 2.80 0.30 -18.94
C GLU A 184 2.27 0.08 -17.54
N VAL A 185 1.97 1.14 -16.80
CA VAL A 185 1.35 1.07 -15.46
C VAL A 185 0.01 0.33 -15.53
N TYR A 186 -0.88 0.70 -16.45
CA TYR A 186 -2.18 0.03 -16.63
C TYR A 186 -2.03 -1.45 -16.97
N LYS A 187 -1.14 -1.80 -17.89
CA LYS A 187 -0.84 -3.19 -18.24
C LYS A 187 -0.30 -3.98 -17.06
N GLY A 188 0.62 -3.39 -16.30
CA GLY A 188 1.17 -4.00 -15.10
C GLY A 188 0.13 -4.22 -14.00
N MET A 189 -0.75 -3.24 -13.78
CA MET A 189 -1.85 -3.36 -12.82
C MET A 189 -2.85 -4.44 -13.20
N LEU A 190 -3.24 -4.52 -14.47
CA LEU A 190 -4.15 -5.56 -14.98
C LEU A 190 -3.55 -6.95 -14.79
N ALA A 191 -2.26 -7.13 -15.09
CA ALA A 191 -1.56 -8.39 -14.88
C ALA A 191 -1.45 -8.75 -13.38
N ASP A 192 -1.16 -7.78 -12.50
CA ASP A 192 -1.12 -7.99 -11.05
C ASP A 192 -2.49 -8.41 -10.51
N LEU A 193 -3.58 -7.79 -10.96
CA LEU A 193 -4.94 -8.16 -10.54
C LEU A 193 -5.31 -9.58 -11.00
N GLU A 194 -5.04 -9.92 -12.25
CA GLU A 194 -5.27 -11.27 -12.80
C GLU A 194 -4.52 -12.33 -12.01
N LYS A 195 -3.22 -12.12 -11.78
CA LYS A 195 -2.38 -13.02 -11.00
C LYS A 195 -2.86 -13.13 -9.55
N SER A 196 -3.21 -12.00 -8.92
CA SER A 196 -3.68 -11.98 -7.54
C SER A 196 -5.01 -12.71 -7.37
N ALA A 197 -5.96 -12.51 -8.29
CA ALA A 197 -7.22 -13.24 -8.30
C ALA A 197 -6.99 -14.75 -8.45
N ALA A 198 -6.08 -15.17 -9.33
CA ALA A 198 -5.74 -16.59 -9.51
C ALA A 198 -5.18 -17.23 -8.23
N ILE A 199 -4.26 -16.55 -7.55
CA ILE A 199 -3.67 -17.03 -6.28
C ILE A 199 -4.75 -17.13 -5.19
N LEU A 200 -5.64 -16.15 -5.09
CA LEU A 200 -6.67 -16.11 -4.03
C LEU A 200 -7.80 -17.11 -4.27
N ARG A 201 -8.07 -17.52 -5.52
CA ARG A 201 -9.03 -18.62 -5.80
C ARG A 201 -8.59 -19.96 -5.21
N GLU A 202 -7.28 -20.15 -5.00
CA GLU A 202 -6.74 -21.36 -4.37
C GLU A 202 -6.78 -21.34 -2.85
N ALA A 203 -7.20 -20.23 -2.23
CA ALA A 203 -7.28 -20.13 -0.78
C ALA A 203 -8.37 -21.04 -0.22
N ARG A 204 -8.00 -21.88 0.75
CA ARG A 204 -8.92 -22.80 1.45
C ARG A 204 -9.36 -22.26 2.80
N GLU A 205 -8.64 -21.29 3.33
CA GLU A 205 -8.87 -20.67 4.62
C GLU A 205 -8.83 -19.14 4.48
N SER A 206 -9.31 -18.46 5.51
CA SER A 206 -9.26 -17.00 5.56
C SER A 206 -7.82 -16.49 5.59
N VAL A 207 -7.53 -15.47 4.79
CA VAL A 207 -6.20 -14.86 4.68
C VAL A 207 -6.15 -13.62 5.56
N LEU A 208 -5.33 -13.61 6.62
CA LEU A 208 -5.19 -12.48 7.56
C LEU A 208 -6.52 -12.03 8.20
N SER A 209 -7.41 -12.93 8.56
CA SER A 209 -8.78 -12.60 9.03
C SER A 209 -8.83 -11.54 10.13
N ARG A 210 -7.84 -11.51 11.05
CA ARG A 210 -7.78 -10.54 12.16
C ARG A 210 -7.31 -9.15 11.75
N ASN A 211 -6.61 -9.05 10.62
CA ASN A 211 -5.92 -7.84 10.18
C ASN A 211 -6.43 -7.34 8.82
N ASP A 212 -7.36 -8.05 8.19
CA ASP A 212 -8.08 -7.57 7.01
C ASP A 212 -9.30 -6.75 7.44
N LEU A 213 -9.18 -5.43 7.30
CA LEU A 213 -10.21 -4.46 7.69
C LEU A 213 -11.40 -4.42 6.71
N VAL A 214 -11.24 -5.02 5.52
CA VAL A 214 -12.21 -4.90 4.42
C VAL A 214 -13.16 -6.08 4.38
N TYR A 215 -12.61 -7.30 4.32
CA TYR A 215 -13.40 -8.52 4.12
C TYR A 215 -13.16 -9.60 5.18
N ASN A 216 -12.45 -9.30 6.27
CA ASN A 216 -12.11 -10.24 7.33
C ASN A 216 -11.43 -11.53 6.80
N GLY A 217 -10.62 -11.39 5.76
CA GLY A 217 -9.85 -12.48 5.16
C GLY A 217 -10.63 -13.33 4.15
N ASP A 218 -11.83 -12.95 3.74
CA ASP A 218 -12.61 -13.67 2.73
C ASP A 218 -11.97 -13.51 1.35
N ALA A 219 -11.20 -14.52 0.95
CA ALA A 219 -10.49 -14.53 -0.32
C ALA A 219 -11.43 -14.42 -1.53
N SER A 220 -12.66 -14.97 -1.44
CA SER A 220 -13.63 -14.93 -2.54
C SER A 220 -14.08 -13.50 -2.85
N LYS A 221 -14.24 -12.67 -1.83
CA LYS A 221 -14.58 -11.25 -1.98
C LYS A 221 -13.40 -10.44 -2.53
N TRP A 222 -12.18 -10.79 -2.13
CA TRP A 222 -10.98 -10.19 -2.72
C TRP A 222 -10.83 -10.51 -4.21
N VAL A 223 -11.21 -11.74 -4.64
CA VAL A 223 -11.27 -12.12 -6.06
C VAL A 223 -12.28 -11.27 -6.81
N LYS A 224 -13.50 -11.11 -6.27
CA LYS A 224 -14.53 -10.25 -6.87
C LYS A 224 -14.08 -8.80 -7.00
N LEU A 225 -13.40 -8.27 -5.99
CA LEU A 225 -12.83 -6.91 -6.05
C LEU A 225 -11.78 -6.80 -7.15
N ALA A 226 -10.85 -7.76 -7.26
CA ALA A 226 -9.83 -7.77 -8.31
C ALA A 226 -10.44 -7.79 -9.71
N ASN A 227 -11.42 -8.68 -9.93
CA ASN A 227 -12.12 -8.76 -11.21
C ASN A 227 -12.90 -7.48 -11.52
N SER A 228 -13.54 -6.87 -10.53
CA SER A 228 -14.25 -5.59 -10.69
C SER A 228 -13.32 -4.43 -11.04
N LEU A 229 -12.11 -4.41 -10.45
CA LEU A 229 -11.07 -3.44 -10.80
C LEU A 229 -10.56 -3.68 -12.22
N MET A 230 -10.32 -4.93 -12.62
CA MET A 230 -9.96 -5.28 -14.01
C MET A 230 -11.01 -4.80 -15.00
N LEU A 231 -12.29 -5.05 -14.72
CA LEU A 231 -13.40 -4.60 -15.55
C LEU A 231 -13.43 -3.07 -15.66
N ARG A 232 -13.33 -2.36 -14.53
CA ARG A 232 -13.29 -0.88 -14.51
C ARG A 232 -12.13 -0.32 -15.33
N MET A 233 -10.93 -0.89 -15.17
CA MET A 233 -9.74 -0.45 -15.90
C MET A 233 -9.85 -0.75 -17.38
N ALA A 234 -10.35 -1.93 -17.76
CA ALA A 234 -10.55 -2.33 -19.15
C ALA A 234 -11.55 -1.39 -19.87
N VAL A 235 -12.66 -1.04 -19.22
CA VAL A 235 -13.62 -0.06 -19.77
C VAL A 235 -12.96 1.31 -19.97
N ARG A 236 -12.10 1.76 -19.03
CA ARG A 236 -11.40 3.06 -19.15
C ARG A 236 -10.44 3.12 -20.34
N VAL A 237 -9.72 2.04 -20.63
CA VAL A 237 -8.74 2.02 -21.72
C VAL A 237 -9.36 1.75 -23.10
N HIS A 238 -10.66 1.48 -23.17
CA HIS A 238 -11.34 1.03 -24.39
C HIS A 238 -11.07 1.91 -25.62
N PHE A 239 -11.08 3.21 -25.46
CA PHE A 239 -10.84 4.15 -26.57
C PHE A 239 -9.36 4.30 -26.95
N LYS A 240 -8.43 3.78 -26.14
CA LYS A 240 -6.98 3.84 -26.38
C LYS A 240 -6.41 2.49 -26.83
N ASP A 241 -6.93 1.40 -26.26
CA ASP A 241 -6.50 0.03 -26.54
C ASP A 241 -7.73 -0.91 -26.46
N ALA A 242 -8.49 -0.96 -27.54
CA ALA A 242 -9.71 -1.75 -27.60
C ALA A 242 -9.44 -3.28 -27.50
N ALA A 243 -8.27 -3.74 -27.94
CA ALA A 243 -7.88 -5.15 -27.83
C ALA A 243 -7.65 -5.55 -26.39
N LEU A 244 -6.86 -4.76 -25.65
CA LEU A 244 -6.62 -4.94 -24.20
C LEU A 244 -7.94 -4.86 -23.44
N ALA A 245 -8.80 -3.89 -23.76
CA ALA A 245 -10.11 -3.74 -23.13
C ALA A 245 -10.96 -5.00 -23.31
N LYS A 246 -11.08 -5.50 -24.55
CA LYS A 246 -11.87 -6.71 -24.85
C LYS A 246 -11.35 -7.92 -24.09
N GLU A 247 -10.03 -8.09 -24.05
CA GLU A 247 -9.38 -9.20 -23.34
C GLU A 247 -9.75 -9.20 -21.87
N TYR A 248 -9.52 -8.08 -21.17
CA TYR A 248 -9.72 -8.01 -19.72
C TYR A 248 -11.19 -7.91 -19.31
N ILE A 249 -12.08 -7.37 -20.16
CA ILE A 249 -13.54 -7.47 -19.95
C ILE A 249 -13.96 -8.94 -19.98
N ALA A 250 -13.49 -9.72 -20.96
CA ALA A 250 -13.82 -11.13 -21.05
C ALA A 250 -13.32 -11.91 -19.82
N LYS A 251 -12.07 -11.68 -19.39
CA LYS A 251 -11.49 -12.31 -18.19
C LYS A 251 -12.25 -11.95 -16.91
N ALA A 252 -12.60 -10.68 -16.75
CA ALA A 252 -13.28 -10.20 -15.53
C ALA A 252 -14.72 -10.74 -15.41
N LEU A 253 -15.42 -10.91 -16.53
CA LEU A 253 -16.80 -11.37 -16.55
C LEU A 253 -16.93 -12.91 -16.70
N ASP A 254 -15.83 -13.62 -16.86
CA ASP A 254 -15.86 -15.08 -16.87
C ASP A 254 -16.18 -15.61 -15.47
N ALA A 255 -17.32 -16.27 -15.35
CA ALA A 255 -17.80 -16.83 -14.08
C ALA A 255 -16.82 -17.82 -13.44
N SER A 256 -16.01 -18.53 -14.26
CA SER A 256 -14.96 -19.44 -13.76
C SER A 256 -13.83 -18.70 -13.03
N ASN A 257 -13.69 -17.40 -13.23
CA ASN A 257 -12.73 -16.53 -12.54
C ASN A 257 -13.23 -15.97 -11.20
N GLY A 258 -14.41 -16.39 -10.71
CA GLY A 258 -14.92 -16.05 -9.39
C GLY A 258 -15.88 -14.85 -9.35
N GLY A 259 -16.23 -14.29 -10.52
CA GLY A 259 -17.23 -13.23 -10.66
C GLY A 259 -16.72 -11.84 -10.25
N VAL A 260 -17.62 -10.87 -10.32
CA VAL A 260 -17.40 -9.46 -9.95
C VAL A 260 -18.26 -9.10 -8.74
N ILE A 261 -18.11 -7.88 -8.22
CA ILE A 261 -19.02 -7.33 -7.20
C ILE A 261 -20.38 -7.10 -7.84
N GLU A 262 -21.42 -7.76 -7.33
CA GLU A 262 -22.79 -7.67 -7.84
C GLU A 262 -23.77 -7.12 -6.82
N THR A 263 -23.47 -7.30 -5.53
CA THR A 263 -24.37 -6.93 -4.43
C THR A 263 -23.65 -6.11 -3.37
N THR A 264 -24.42 -5.44 -2.52
CA THR A 264 -23.89 -4.71 -1.35
C THR A 264 -23.19 -5.63 -0.34
N ALA A 265 -23.45 -6.94 -0.37
CA ALA A 265 -22.74 -7.90 0.46
C ALA A 265 -21.27 -8.10 0.02
N ASP A 266 -20.95 -7.80 -1.23
CA ASP A 266 -19.60 -7.88 -1.80
C ASP A 266 -18.84 -6.55 -1.72
N GLU A 267 -19.45 -5.50 -1.16
CA GLU A 267 -18.88 -4.15 -1.11
C GLU A 267 -17.54 -4.12 -0.34
N ALA A 268 -16.52 -3.53 -0.96
CA ALA A 268 -15.24 -3.29 -0.31
C ALA A 268 -15.33 -2.04 0.58
N LYS A 269 -15.42 -2.24 1.88
CA LYS A 269 -15.53 -1.15 2.85
C LYS A 269 -14.80 -1.45 4.14
N ILE A 270 -14.29 -0.39 4.76
CA ILE A 270 -13.80 -0.44 6.14
C ILE A 270 -14.94 0.00 7.05
N GLY A 271 -15.40 -0.91 7.90
CA GLY A 271 -16.54 -0.67 8.80
C GLY A 271 -16.16 0.14 10.04
N ASN A 272 -17.09 0.96 10.53
CA ASN A 272 -16.99 1.56 11.85
C ASN A 272 -17.29 0.52 12.93
N SER A 273 -16.50 0.50 14.00
CA SER A 273 -16.72 -0.37 15.16
C SER A 273 -16.17 0.27 16.44
N ASP A 274 -16.56 -0.25 17.60
CA ASP A 274 -16.02 0.21 18.90
C ASP A 274 -14.49 0.05 18.99
N LYS A 275 -13.93 -0.93 18.27
CA LYS A 275 -12.48 -1.18 18.19
C LYS A 275 -11.80 -0.27 17.18
N GLN A 276 -12.54 0.30 16.25
CA GLN A 276 -12.08 1.16 15.19
C GLN A 276 -13.14 2.24 14.93
N PRO A 277 -13.25 3.23 15.83
CA PRO A 277 -14.15 4.37 15.63
C PRO A 277 -13.63 5.20 14.46
N LEU A 278 -14.47 5.39 13.44
CA LEU A 278 -14.15 6.17 12.26
C LEU A 278 -14.87 7.51 12.35
N ALA A 279 -14.19 8.57 11.94
CA ALA A 279 -14.80 9.87 11.75
C ALA A 279 -14.73 10.27 10.28
N HIS A 280 -15.81 10.85 9.77
CA HIS A 280 -15.79 11.38 8.40
C HIS A 280 -14.83 12.58 8.34
N PRO A 281 -13.94 12.67 7.34
CA PRO A 281 -12.93 13.73 7.25
C PRO A 281 -13.51 15.15 7.26
N ALA A 282 -14.67 15.35 6.69
CA ALA A 282 -15.34 16.64 6.76
C ALA A 282 -15.68 17.08 8.19
N LEU A 283 -16.04 16.16 9.08
CA LEU A 283 -16.26 16.47 10.51
C LEU A 283 -14.97 16.88 11.20
N ILE A 284 -13.85 16.27 10.84
CA ILE A 284 -12.53 16.64 11.38
C ILE A 284 -12.18 18.06 10.95
N SER A 285 -12.45 18.44 9.71
CA SER A 285 -12.25 19.82 9.23
C SER A 285 -13.11 20.82 10.01
N VAL A 286 -14.38 20.50 10.28
CA VAL A 286 -15.26 21.34 11.10
C VAL A 286 -14.67 21.53 12.49
N ASP A 287 -14.29 20.45 13.16
CA ASP A 287 -13.82 20.50 14.55
C ASP A 287 -12.46 21.17 14.70
N GLN A 288 -11.53 20.92 13.78
CA GLN A 288 -10.14 21.39 13.89
C GLN A 288 -9.90 22.76 13.27
N TYR A 289 -10.61 23.08 12.20
CA TYR A 289 -10.39 24.32 11.44
C TYR A 289 -11.56 25.30 11.54
N ASN A 290 -12.58 24.98 12.36
CA ASN A 290 -13.79 25.79 12.49
C ASN A 290 -14.48 26.09 11.15
N GLU A 291 -14.46 25.14 10.26
CA GLU A 291 -15.07 25.24 8.93
C GLU A 291 -16.54 24.84 8.99
N THR A 292 -17.40 25.78 9.36
CA THR A 292 -18.82 25.54 9.64
C THR A 292 -19.76 25.94 8.51
N ARG A 293 -19.25 26.35 7.35
CA ARG A 293 -20.05 26.90 6.25
C ARG A 293 -19.94 26.06 5.00
N MET A 294 -21.03 25.94 4.27
CA MET A 294 -20.97 25.48 2.89
C MET A 294 -20.42 26.61 2.01
N GLY A 295 -19.54 26.28 1.07
CA GLY A 295 -18.99 27.21 0.10
C GLY A 295 -20.00 27.63 -0.98
#